data_099a1f51e7ef5d3cdd1c3bb7849eb03d
#
_entry.id   099a1f51e7ef5d3cdd1c3bb7849eb03d
#
_cell.length_a   1.000
_cell.length_b   1.000
_cell.length_c   1.000
_cell.angle_alpha   90.00
_cell.angle_beta   90.00
_cell.angle_gamma   90.00
#
_symmetry.space_group_name_H-M   'P 1'
#
loop_
_entity.id
_entity.type
_entity.pdbx_description
1 polymer ?
#
loop_
_entity_poly.entity_id
_entity_poly.type
_entity_poly.pdbx_seq_one_letter_code
_entity_poly.pdbx_strand_id
1 'polypeptide(L)'
;MFYESHRDLSVYYSLRDNNCSTHFHQSPELLYCIDKPKQVVIDGEEITVNANELLIVFPYETHRYLASNGKNLCVAFPPKFCGNFIATVGGKKPSTNVIKNVELTSDIYNHLQLLTTNVSEITLNGITNYVLGRILDSITLNTIAKYNSNIINDILIYIDNHYAEKITLESLASKFSYSKFYFSNIFNKKLKMSVSEYVNTVRVNKSLKLLGKMNVQDIAFKVGFNSSQQYFLNFKKVFNTTPNNYAKTLSKQ
;
A
#
# COMPACT_ATOMS: atom_id res chain seq x y z
N MET A 1 0.13 -6.83 12.50
CA MET A 1 0.14 -5.82 11.41
C MET A 1 1.47 -5.90 10.69
N PHE A 2 1.49 -5.85 9.37
CA PHE A 2 2.70 -5.92 8.55
C PHE A 2 2.51 -5.10 7.26
N TYR A 3 3.63 -4.81 6.59
CA TYR A 3 3.63 -4.12 5.30
C TYR A 3 3.56 -5.12 4.16
N GLU A 4 2.48 -5.08 3.36
CA GLU A 4 2.30 -5.96 2.19
C GLU A 4 2.87 -5.31 0.92
N SER A 5 4.15 -5.26 0.84
CA SER A 5 4.88 -4.63 -0.26
C SER A 5 4.71 -5.27 -1.63
N HIS A 6 4.34 -6.54 -1.71
CA HIS A 6 4.11 -7.20 -2.99
C HIS A 6 2.91 -6.61 -3.74
N ARG A 7 1.95 -6.01 -3.03
CA ARG A 7 0.84 -5.29 -3.64
C ARG A 7 1.26 -4.02 -4.38
N ASP A 8 2.41 -3.47 -4.04
CA ASP A 8 2.93 -2.25 -4.68
C ASP A 8 3.65 -2.52 -6.01
N LEU A 9 3.83 -3.77 -6.41
CA LEU A 9 4.60 -4.19 -7.59
C LEU A 9 3.74 -4.42 -8.84
N SER A 10 2.57 -5.00 -8.67
CA SER A 10 1.64 -5.35 -9.75
C SER A 10 0.20 -5.15 -9.28
N VAL A 11 -0.74 -5.10 -10.23
CA VAL A 11 -2.15 -5.10 -9.87
C VAL A 11 -2.47 -6.38 -9.12
N TYR A 12 -3.05 -6.22 -7.95
CA TYR A 12 -3.68 -7.32 -7.22
C TYR A 12 -5.16 -7.37 -7.63
N TYR A 13 -5.61 -8.54 -8.05
CA TYR A 13 -7.01 -8.80 -8.38
C TYR A 13 -7.46 -10.10 -7.73
N SER A 14 -8.53 -10.07 -6.96
CA SER A 14 -9.07 -11.26 -6.29
C SER A 14 -10.59 -11.19 -6.20
N LEU A 15 -11.24 -12.21 -6.75
CA LEU A 15 -12.72 -12.38 -6.72
C LEU A 15 -13.06 -13.58 -5.85
N ARG A 16 -13.25 -13.36 -4.55
CA ARG A 16 -13.59 -14.41 -3.56
C ARG A 16 -14.07 -13.75 -2.26
N ASP A 17 -14.30 -14.52 -1.19
CA ASP A 17 -14.35 -13.95 0.16
C ASP A 17 -12.94 -13.55 0.59
N ASN A 18 -12.56 -12.30 0.27
CA ASN A 18 -11.26 -11.77 0.65
C ASN A 18 -11.23 -11.53 2.18
N ASN A 19 -10.37 -12.24 2.88
CA ASN A 19 -10.07 -11.99 4.28
C ASN A 19 -8.56 -11.84 4.46
N CYS A 20 -8.16 -11.00 5.39
CA CYS A 20 -6.75 -10.73 5.65
C CYS A 20 -6.53 -10.28 7.09
N SER A 21 -5.35 -10.54 7.62
CA SER A 21 -4.90 -9.96 8.88
C SER A 21 -4.57 -8.48 8.71
N THR A 22 -4.49 -7.73 9.82
CA THR A 22 -4.19 -6.30 9.79
C THR A 22 -2.85 -6.04 9.11
N HIS A 23 -2.88 -5.28 8.01
CA HIS A 23 -1.73 -4.88 7.21
C HIS A 23 -1.93 -3.48 6.63
N PHE A 24 -0.94 -3.02 5.88
CA PHE A 24 -1.00 -1.78 5.10
C PHE A 24 -0.04 -1.88 3.90
N HIS A 25 -0.25 -1.04 2.89
CA HIS A 25 0.59 -0.90 1.70
C HIS A 25 0.45 0.50 1.11
N GLN A 26 1.26 0.82 0.11
CA GLN A 26 1.23 2.12 -0.58
C GLN A 26 0.11 2.19 -1.64
N SER A 27 -0.29 1.05 -2.16
CA SER A 27 -1.32 0.93 -3.19
C SER A 27 -2.67 1.38 -2.67
N PRO A 28 -3.43 2.23 -3.37
CA PRO A 28 -4.87 2.34 -3.12
C PRO A 28 -5.54 1.00 -3.42
N GLU A 29 -6.44 0.57 -2.54
CA GLU A 29 -7.14 -0.69 -2.67
C GLU A 29 -8.65 -0.48 -2.67
N LEU A 30 -9.36 -1.20 -3.53
CA LEU A 30 -10.81 -1.20 -3.65
C LEU A 30 -11.37 -2.56 -3.26
N LEU A 31 -12.45 -2.55 -2.51
CA LEU A 31 -13.22 -3.74 -2.17
C LEU A 31 -14.69 -3.50 -2.54
N TYR A 32 -15.19 -4.18 -3.56
CA TYR A 32 -16.61 -4.18 -3.94
C TYR A 32 -17.31 -5.42 -3.39
N CYS A 33 -18.35 -5.23 -2.59
CA CYS A 33 -19.15 -6.31 -2.04
C CYS A 33 -20.27 -6.70 -3.01
N ILE A 34 -20.30 -7.97 -3.47
CA ILE A 34 -21.22 -8.42 -4.52
C ILE A 34 -22.55 -8.86 -3.94
N ASP A 35 -22.54 -9.79 -2.99
CA ASP A 35 -23.75 -10.50 -2.54
C ASP A 35 -24.04 -10.38 -1.05
N LYS A 36 -23.04 -10.12 -0.21
CA LYS A 36 -23.19 -10.04 1.25
C LYS A 36 -22.41 -8.90 1.85
N PRO A 37 -22.85 -8.37 3.01
CA PRO A 37 -22.08 -7.39 3.76
C PRO A 37 -20.73 -7.92 4.20
N LYS A 38 -19.75 -7.03 4.31
CA LYS A 38 -18.40 -7.30 4.78
C LYS A 38 -18.04 -6.39 5.93
N GLN A 39 -17.51 -6.98 7.01
CA GLN A 39 -16.92 -6.23 8.09
C GLN A 39 -15.46 -5.94 7.78
N VAL A 40 -15.08 -4.70 7.90
CA VAL A 40 -13.74 -4.18 7.62
C VAL A 40 -13.28 -3.33 8.80
N VAL A 41 -12.00 -3.38 9.12
CA VAL A 41 -11.40 -2.47 10.11
C VAL A 41 -10.39 -1.59 9.38
N ILE A 42 -10.59 -0.27 9.41
CA ILE A 42 -9.63 0.72 8.86
C ILE A 42 -9.13 1.61 9.99
N ASP A 43 -7.82 1.70 10.17
CA ASP A 43 -7.17 2.48 11.24
C ASP A 43 -7.72 2.21 12.66
N GLY A 44 -8.29 1.02 12.86
CA GLY A 44 -8.89 0.57 14.13
C GLY A 44 -10.39 0.81 14.24
N GLU A 45 -11.02 1.47 13.28
CA GLU A 45 -12.46 1.68 13.21
C GLU A 45 -13.15 0.56 12.43
N GLU A 46 -14.23 0.01 12.97
CA GLU A 46 -15.02 -1.02 12.31
C GLU A 46 -16.03 -0.39 11.34
N ILE A 47 -16.03 -0.88 10.11
CA ILE A 47 -16.87 -0.40 9.02
C ILE A 47 -17.62 -1.59 8.41
N THR A 48 -18.92 -1.43 8.18
CA THR A 48 -19.71 -2.39 7.41
C THR A 48 -19.85 -1.90 5.97
N VAL A 49 -19.45 -2.71 5.01
CA VAL A 49 -19.64 -2.49 3.57
C VAL A 49 -20.75 -3.41 3.12
N ASN A 50 -21.89 -2.88 2.70
CA ASN A 50 -23.04 -3.70 2.28
C ASN A 50 -22.87 -4.20 0.83
N ALA A 51 -23.75 -5.11 0.41
CA ALA A 51 -23.81 -5.55 -0.99
C ALA A 51 -24.02 -4.35 -1.92
N ASN A 52 -23.34 -4.34 -3.07
CA ASN A 52 -23.29 -3.25 -4.05
C ASN A 52 -22.63 -1.94 -3.55
N GLU A 53 -22.05 -1.93 -2.38
CA GLU A 53 -21.21 -0.82 -1.92
C GLU A 53 -19.72 -1.09 -2.24
N LEU A 54 -18.97 0.00 -2.40
CA LEU A 54 -17.54 0.00 -2.68
C LEU A 54 -16.79 0.65 -1.52
N LEU A 55 -15.79 -0.06 -1.00
CA LEU A 55 -14.83 0.47 -0.05
C LEU A 55 -13.58 0.92 -0.81
N ILE A 56 -13.03 2.07 -0.41
CA ILE A 56 -11.67 2.48 -0.77
C ILE A 56 -10.78 2.51 0.46
N VAL A 57 -9.63 1.84 0.38
CA VAL A 57 -8.52 1.96 1.31
C VAL A 57 -7.48 2.89 0.70
N PHE A 58 -7.18 3.97 1.41
CA PHE A 58 -6.18 4.95 0.98
C PHE A 58 -4.75 4.45 1.23
N PRO A 59 -3.76 4.97 0.51
CA PRO A 59 -2.36 4.64 0.75
C PRO A 59 -2.00 4.76 2.23
N TYR A 60 -1.35 3.71 2.74
CA TYR A 60 -0.89 3.58 4.14
C TYR A 60 -1.97 3.47 5.22
N GLU A 61 -3.25 3.43 4.90
CA GLU A 61 -4.28 3.09 5.88
C GLU A 61 -4.11 1.64 6.32
N THR A 62 -4.09 1.43 7.63
CA THR A 62 -4.07 0.07 8.18
C THR A 62 -5.45 -0.54 8.04
N HIS A 63 -5.54 -1.73 7.46
CA HIS A 63 -6.83 -2.36 7.24
C HIS A 63 -6.80 -3.89 7.47
N ARG A 64 -7.98 -4.43 7.69
CA ARG A 64 -8.25 -5.86 7.87
C ARG A 64 -9.65 -6.18 7.36
N TYR A 65 -9.77 -7.27 6.63
CA TYR A 65 -11.06 -7.80 6.18
C TYR A 65 -11.41 -9.05 6.97
N LEU A 66 -12.62 -9.09 7.53
CA LEU A 66 -13.13 -10.25 8.24
C LEU A 66 -13.83 -11.20 7.26
N ALA A 67 -13.87 -12.50 7.57
CA ALA A 67 -14.60 -13.47 6.77
C ALA A 67 -16.12 -13.16 6.78
N SER A 68 -16.77 -13.24 5.61
CA SER A 68 -18.20 -12.94 5.45
C SER A 68 -18.99 -14.07 4.81
N ASN A 69 -18.32 -15.10 4.29
CA ASN A 69 -18.90 -16.14 3.42
C ASN A 69 -19.64 -15.55 2.21
N GLY A 70 -19.28 -14.33 1.79
CA GLY A 70 -19.79 -13.63 0.61
C GLY A 70 -18.71 -13.43 -0.43
N LYS A 71 -19.12 -13.17 -1.67
CA LYS A 71 -18.20 -12.80 -2.75
C LYS A 71 -17.94 -11.30 -2.74
N ASN A 72 -16.68 -10.94 -2.87
CA ASN A 72 -16.27 -9.56 -3.07
C ASN A 72 -15.10 -9.50 -4.05
N LEU A 73 -15.01 -8.40 -4.80
CA LEU A 73 -13.88 -8.11 -5.66
C LEU A 73 -12.92 -7.18 -4.91
N CYS A 74 -11.69 -7.62 -4.75
CA CYS A 74 -10.61 -6.82 -4.18
C CYS A 74 -9.59 -6.50 -5.27
N VAL A 75 -9.28 -5.21 -5.47
CA VAL A 75 -8.29 -4.74 -6.45
C VAL A 75 -7.38 -3.72 -5.79
N ALA A 76 -6.05 -3.96 -5.80
CA ALA A 76 -5.07 -2.96 -5.41
C ALA A 76 -4.25 -2.51 -6.63
N PHE A 77 -4.07 -1.21 -6.77
CA PHE A 77 -3.37 -0.60 -7.90
C PHE A 77 -1.94 -0.23 -7.52
N PRO A 78 -0.92 -0.64 -8.31
CA PRO A 78 0.46 -0.27 -8.03
C PRO A 78 0.65 1.25 -8.05
N PRO A 79 1.43 1.82 -7.11
CA PRO A 79 1.66 3.26 -7.00
C PRO A 79 2.14 3.92 -8.30
N LYS A 80 2.84 3.18 -9.17
CA LYS A 80 3.32 3.70 -10.46
C LYS A 80 2.21 4.21 -11.38
N PHE A 81 0.97 3.73 -11.21
CA PHE A 81 -0.21 4.18 -11.97
C PHE A 81 -1.07 5.19 -11.20
N CYS A 82 -0.78 5.42 -9.91
CA CYS A 82 -1.61 6.19 -9.00
C CYS A 82 -0.99 7.55 -8.60
N GLY A 83 0.05 8.02 -9.30
CA GLY A 83 0.80 9.21 -8.89
C GLY A 83 -0.07 10.44 -8.66
N ASN A 84 -0.99 10.76 -9.57
CA ASN A 84 -1.91 11.88 -9.45
C ASN A 84 -2.89 11.69 -8.28
N PHE A 85 -3.43 10.48 -8.10
CA PHE A 85 -4.31 10.17 -6.98
C PHE A 85 -3.57 10.35 -5.65
N ILE A 86 -2.39 9.74 -5.51
CA ILE A 86 -1.56 9.82 -4.29
C ILE A 86 -1.22 11.28 -3.96
N ALA A 87 -0.85 12.09 -4.97
CA ALA A 87 -0.57 13.51 -4.78
C ALA A 87 -1.82 14.29 -4.34
N THR A 88 -3.00 13.96 -4.88
CA THR A 88 -4.27 14.63 -4.55
C THR A 88 -4.74 14.34 -3.13
N VAL A 89 -4.58 13.07 -2.69
CA VAL A 89 -5.03 12.62 -1.36
C VAL A 89 -3.99 12.83 -0.27
N GLY A 90 -2.76 13.17 -0.62
CA GLY A 90 -1.67 13.37 0.33
C GLY A 90 -2.03 14.38 1.42
N GLY A 91 -1.92 14.00 2.69
CA GLY A 91 -2.27 14.84 3.84
C GLY A 91 -3.77 15.11 4.04
N LYS A 92 -4.64 14.37 3.36
CA LYS A 92 -6.10 14.48 3.50
C LYS A 92 -6.71 13.13 3.90
N LYS A 93 -7.86 13.17 4.55
CA LYS A 93 -8.69 11.98 4.80
C LYS A 93 -10.04 12.10 4.09
N PRO A 94 -10.60 11.00 3.57
CA PRO A 94 -11.95 11.01 3.06
C PRO A 94 -12.95 11.22 4.20
N SER A 95 -14.08 11.85 3.89
CA SER A 95 -15.22 11.92 4.81
C SER A 95 -15.80 10.54 5.12
N THR A 96 -15.63 9.60 4.20
CA THR A 96 -15.99 8.19 4.31
C THR A 96 -15.12 7.36 3.38
N ASN A 97 -14.80 6.12 3.81
CA ASN A 97 -14.15 5.13 2.96
C ASN A 97 -15.17 4.32 2.13
N VAL A 98 -16.49 4.47 2.39
CA VAL A 98 -17.54 3.68 1.73
C VAL A 98 -18.34 4.54 0.76
N ILE A 99 -18.44 4.10 -0.48
CA ILE A 99 -19.24 4.68 -1.55
C ILE A 99 -20.52 3.87 -1.69
N LYS A 100 -21.68 4.54 -1.53
CA LYS A 100 -23.01 3.90 -1.49
C LYS A 100 -23.85 4.15 -2.74
N ASN A 101 -23.42 5.04 -3.63
CA ASN A 101 -24.13 5.30 -4.89
C ASN A 101 -24.01 4.07 -5.80
N VAL A 102 -25.09 3.32 -5.95
CA VAL A 102 -25.14 2.03 -6.67
C VAL A 102 -24.80 2.19 -8.16
N GLU A 103 -25.21 3.28 -8.80
CA GLU A 103 -24.86 3.54 -10.20
C GLU A 103 -23.36 3.72 -10.38
N LEU A 104 -22.74 4.54 -9.53
CA LEU A 104 -21.30 4.75 -9.54
C LEU A 104 -20.52 3.46 -9.19
N THR A 105 -20.95 2.74 -8.17
CA THR A 105 -20.23 1.52 -7.74
C THR A 105 -20.36 0.40 -8.77
N SER A 106 -21.50 0.31 -9.49
CA SER A 106 -21.71 -0.64 -10.60
C SER A 106 -20.84 -0.26 -11.80
N ASP A 107 -20.74 1.02 -12.14
CA ASP A 107 -19.85 1.50 -13.21
C ASP A 107 -18.39 1.15 -12.91
N ILE A 108 -17.93 1.45 -11.69
CA ILE A 108 -16.58 1.10 -11.24
C ILE A 108 -16.36 -0.41 -11.29
N TYR A 109 -17.29 -1.22 -10.78
CA TYR A 109 -17.18 -2.68 -10.79
C TYR A 109 -17.01 -3.23 -12.21
N ASN A 110 -17.79 -2.73 -13.18
CA ASN A 110 -17.70 -3.14 -14.59
C ASN A 110 -16.30 -2.85 -15.17
N HIS A 111 -15.73 -1.68 -14.87
CA HIS A 111 -14.37 -1.34 -15.30
C HIS A 111 -13.30 -2.21 -14.62
N LEU A 112 -13.46 -2.52 -13.33
CA LEU A 112 -12.55 -3.41 -12.62
C LEU A 112 -12.55 -4.84 -13.17
N GLN A 113 -13.68 -5.33 -13.68
CA GLN A 113 -13.77 -6.65 -14.30
C GLN A 113 -12.90 -6.77 -15.56
N LEU A 114 -12.62 -5.68 -16.26
CA LEU A 114 -11.72 -5.69 -17.42
C LEU A 114 -10.29 -6.08 -17.04
N LEU A 115 -9.91 -5.94 -15.77
CA LEU A 115 -8.58 -6.31 -15.27
C LEU A 115 -8.35 -7.82 -15.15
N THR A 116 -9.39 -8.64 -15.34
CA THR A 116 -9.26 -10.12 -15.43
C THR A 116 -8.66 -10.57 -16.74
N THR A 117 -8.65 -9.72 -17.76
CA THR A 117 -8.08 -10.01 -19.08
C THR A 117 -6.62 -9.53 -19.14
N ASN A 118 -5.85 -10.06 -20.09
CA ASN A 118 -4.48 -9.61 -20.31
C ASN A 118 -4.51 -8.27 -21.06
N VAL A 119 -4.67 -7.17 -20.31
CA VAL A 119 -4.74 -5.81 -20.85
C VAL A 119 -3.36 -5.17 -20.94
N SER A 120 -3.18 -4.26 -21.91
CA SER A 120 -1.96 -3.49 -22.04
C SER A 120 -1.72 -2.58 -20.83
N GLU A 121 -0.48 -2.17 -20.58
CA GLU A 121 -0.16 -1.21 -19.52
C GLU A 121 -0.87 0.14 -19.72
N ILE A 122 -1.11 0.53 -20.97
CA ILE A 122 -1.87 1.76 -21.32
C ILE A 122 -3.31 1.61 -20.86
N THR A 123 -3.96 0.49 -21.16
CA THR A 123 -5.34 0.20 -20.72
C THR A 123 -5.44 0.15 -19.21
N LEU A 124 -4.49 -0.54 -18.56
CA LEU A 124 -4.42 -0.61 -17.10
C LEU A 124 -4.31 0.79 -16.46
N ASN A 125 -3.43 1.63 -17.00
CA ASN A 125 -3.27 3.01 -16.54
C ASN A 125 -4.57 3.83 -16.75
N GLY A 126 -5.22 3.66 -17.91
CA GLY A 126 -6.51 4.30 -18.22
C GLY A 126 -7.61 3.90 -17.22
N ILE A 127 -7.80 2.60 -16.99
CA ILE A 127 -8.79 2.09 -16.02
C ILE A 127 -8.47 2.59 -14.61
N THR A 128 -7.22 2.54 -14.19
CA THR A 128 -6.80 3.00 -12.85
C THR A 128 -7.14 4.47 -12.64
N ASN A 129 -6.76 5.34 -13.58
CA ASN A 129 -7.02 6.78 -13.47
C ASN A 129 -8.51 7.10 -13.56
N TYR A 130 -9.26 6.42 -14.44
CA TYR A 130 -10.72 6.57 -14.52
C TYR A 130 -11.39 6.23 -13.19
N VAL A 131 -11.13 5.03 -12.68
CA VAL A 131 -11.76 4.53 -11.45
C VAL A 131 -11.42 5.40 -10.25
N LEU A 132 -10.14 5.72 -10.05
CA LEU A 132 -9.71 6.56 -8.93
C LEU A 132 -10.21 8.00 -9.06
N GLY A 133 -10.31 8.53 -10.28
CA GLY A 133 -10.91 9.85 -10.56
C GLY A 133 -12.39 9.88 -10.18
N ARG A 134 -13.19 8.90 -10.64
CA ARG A 134 -14.61 8.78 -10.28
C ARG A 134 -14.84 8.68 -8.77
N ILE A 135 -13.93 8.01 -8.06
CA ILE A 135 -13.97 7.94 -6.60
C ILE A 135 -13.72 9.33 -6.01
N LEU A 136 -12.69 10.04 -6.47
CA LEU A 136 -12.37 11.40 -5.99
C LEU A 136 -13.52 12.38 -6.21
N ASP A 137 -14.24 12.27 -7.34
CA ASP A 137 -15.39 13.09 -7.65
C ASP A 137 -16.59 12.83 -6.71
N SER A 138 -16.63 11.65 -6.08
CA SER A 138 -17.76 11.21 -5.25
C SER A 138 -17.55 11.39 -3.74
N ILE A 139 -16.34 11.69 -3.29
CA ILE A 139 -15.98 11.80 -1.88
C ILE A 139 -15.49 13.21 -1.55
N THR A 140 -15.73 13.62 -0.32
CA THR A 140 -15.13 14.86 0.22
C THR A 140 -13.82 14.51 0.91
N LEU A 141 -12.75 15.21 0.55
CA LEU A 141 -11.45 15.10 1.20
C LEU A 141 -11.29 16.24 2.21
N ASN A 142 -11.19 15.87 3.48
CA ASN A 142 -10.97 16.82 4.57
C ASN A 142 -9.47 16.99 4.83
N THR A 143 -9.00 18.22 4.87
CA THR A 143 -7.63 18.52 5.33
C THR A 143 -7.53 18.11 6.79
N ILE A 144 -6.58 17.25 7.12
CA ILE A 144 -6.36 16.85 8.49
C ILE A 144 -5.66 18.01 9.19
N ALA A 145 -6.26 18.57 10.27
CA ALA A 145 -5.56 19.52 11.11
C ALA A 145 -4.21 18.90 11.55
N LYS A 146 -3.12 19.67 11.54
CA LYS A 146 -1.74 19.19 11.83
C LYS A 146 -1.60 18.34 13.10
N TYR A 147 -2.53 18.47 14.04
CA TYR A 147 -2.56 17.71 15.31
C TYR A 147 -3.26 16.33 15.21
N ASN A 148 -4.07 16.10 14.16
CA ASN A 148 -4.77 14.81 13.92
C ASN A 148 -4.35 14.15 12.61
N SER A 149 -3.36 14.69 11.90
CA SER A 149 -2.79 14.01 10.76
C SER A 149 -2.27 12.66 11.24
N ASN A 150 -2.53 11.64 10.48
CA ASN A 150 -1.91 10.34 10.75
C ASN A 150 -0.40 10.51 10.46
N ILE A 151 0.32 11.13 11.41
CA ILE A 151 1.75 11.45 11.30
C ILE A 151 2.54 10.25 10.78
N ILE A 152 2.05 9.06 11.06
CA ILE A 152 2.62 7.84 10.53
C ILE A 152 2.58 7.83 9.01
N ASN A 153 1.48 8.25 8.38
CA ASN A 153 1.39 8.30 6.92
C ASN A 153 2.42 9.27 6.32
N ASP A 154 2.58 10.45 6.92
CA ASP A 154 3.59 11.42 6.46
C ASP A 154 5.01 10.87 6.60
N ILE A 155 5.29 10.16 7.71
CA ILE A 155 6.56 9.47 7.94
C ILE A 155 6.78 8.38 6.89
N LEU A 156 5.77 7.55 6.61
CA LEU A 156 5.88 6.46 5.64
C LEU A 156 6.11 6.98 4.23
N ILE A 157 5.38 8.04 3.83
CA ILE A 157 5.58 8.74 2.55
C ILE A 157 6.98 9.30 2.46
N TYR A 158 7.46 9.94 3.54
CA TYR A 158 8.83 10.46 3.56
C TYR A 158 9.87 9.36 3.39
N ILE A 159 9.73 8.26 4.13
CA ILE A 159 10.66 7.11 4.02
C ILE A 159 10.61 6.53 2.60
N ASP A 160 9.43 6.41 2.01
CA ASP A 160 9.29 5.84 0.66
C ASP A 160 9.95 6.71 -0.42
N ASN A 161 9.95 8.02 -0.25
CA ASN A 161 10.59 8.97 -1.18
C ASN A 161 12.10 9.11 -0.96
N HIS A 162 12.60 8.81 0.25
CA HIS A 162 14.00 9.03 0.67
C HIS A 162 14.72 7.73 1.07
N TYR A 163 14.18 6.55 0.76
CA TYR A 163 14.66 5.27 1.25
C TYR A 163 16.15 4.99 1.00
N ALA A 164 16.71 5.51 -0.09
CA ALA A 164 18.12 5.32 -0.45
C ALA A 164 19.07 6.20 0.39
N GLU A 165 18.55 7.21 1.08
CA GLU A 165 19.32 8.11 1.92
C GLU A 165 19.57 7.52 3.31
N LYS A 166 20.46 8.17 4.10
CA LYS A 166 20.68 7.79 5.49
C LYS A 166 19.50 8.21 6.36
N ILE A 167 18.59 7.29 6.62
CA ILE A 167 17.45 7.49 7.51
C ILE A 167 17.71 6.82 8.85
N THR A 168 17.61 7.60 9.94
CA THR A 168 17.69 7.11 11.33
C THR A 168 16.47 7.55 12.13
N LEU A 169 16.24 6.91 13.26
CA LEU A 169 15.18 7.31 14.19
C LEU A 169 15.35 8.78 14.62
N GLU A 170 16.58 9.19 14.86
CA GLU A 170 16.93 10.57 15.25
C GLU A 170 16.60 11.57 14.14
N SER A 171 17.01 11.27 12.91
CA SER A 171 16.77 12.17 11.77
C SER A 171 15.28 12.35 11.49
N LEU A 172 14.48 11.28 11.60
CA LEU A 172 13.03 11.36 11.43
C LEU A 172 12.37 12.11 12.59
N ALA A 173 12.72 11.79 13.84
CA ALA A 173 12.17 12.47 15.01
C ALA A 173 12.42 13.98 14.94
N SER A 174 13.65 14.40 14.58
CA SER A 174 14.00 15.81 14.37
C SER A 174 13.19 16.44 13.23
N LYS A 175 13.10 15.76 12.08
CA LYS A 175 12.38 16.26 10.90
C LYS A 175 10.89 16.53 11.19
N PHE A 176 10.26 15.65 11.96
CA PHE A 176 8.85 15.76 12.31
C PHE A 176 8.60 16.51 13.64
N SER A 177 9.65 17.09 14.24
CA SER A 177 9.58 17.88 15.48
C SER A 177 9.08 17.10 16.69
N TYR A 178 9.49 15.83 16.82
CA TYR A 178 9.18 14.98 17.95
C TYR A 178 10.42 14.57 18.71
N SER A 179 10.26 14.25 20.02
CA SER A 179 11.32 13.57 20.75
C SER A 179 11.51 12.16 20.21
N LYS A 180 12.75 11.65 20.22
CA LYS A 180 13.11 10.29 19.79
C LYS A 180 12.26 9.22 20.47
N PHE A 181 12.02 9.37 21.77
CA PHE A 181 11.24 8.42 22.57
C PHE A 181 9.79 8.38 22.13
N TYR A 182 9.15 9.55 21.98
CA TYR A 182 7.75 9.65 21.54
C TYR A 182 7.57 9.12 20.13
N PHE A 183 8.46 9.49 19.21
CA PHE A 183 8.46 9.03 17.82
C PHE A 183 8.58 7.51 17.73
N SER A 184 9.55 6.92 18.45
CA SER A 184 9.75 5.47 18.50
C SER A 184 8.50 4.74 19.03
N ASN A 185 7.90 5.27 20.11
CA ASN A 185 6.68 4.70 20.71
C ASN A 185 5.50 4.69 19.72
N ILE A 186 5.22 5.83 19.09
CA ILE A 186 4.12 5.93 18.11
C ILE A 186 4.36 4.97 16.95
N PHE A 187 5.56 5.00 16.38
CA PHE A 187 5.94 4.17 15.24
C PHE A 187 5.81 2.68 15.57
N ASN A 188 6.42 2.25 16.67
CA ASN A 188 6.37 0.85 17.11
C ASN A 188 4.94 0.41 17.50
N LYS A 189 4.17 1.27 18.15
CA LYS A 189 2.78 0.98 18.51
C LYS A 189 1.90 0.77 17.27
N LYS A 190 2.06 1.64 16.27
CA LYS A 190 1.23 1.61 15.05
C LYS A 190 1.68 0.51 14.08
N LEU A 191 2.98 0.34 13.84
CA LEU A 191 3.50 -0.55 12.80
C LEU A 191 3.99 -1.91 13.33
N LYS A 192 4.14 -2.05 14.67
CA LYS A 192 4.69 -3.26 15.31
C LYS A 192 6.07 -3.65 14.81
N MET A 193 6.83 -2.66 14.35
CA MET A 193 8.22 -2.79 13.92
C MET A 193 8.98 -1.49 14.16
N SER A 194 10.31 -1.57 14.21
CA SER A 194 11.16 -0.39 14.35
C SER A 194 11.27 0.40 13.03
N VAL A 195 11.67 1.68 13.13
CA VAL A 195 12.01 2.52 11.98
C VAL A 195 13.02 1.85 11.06
N SER A 196 14.10 1.28 11.64
CA SER A 196 15.15 0.62 10.87
C SER A 196 14.64 -0.61 10.12
N GLU A 197 13.79 -1.41 10.74
CA GLU A 197 13.15 -2.56 10.08
C GLU A 197 12.25 -2.12 8.93
N TYR A 198 11.46 -1.08 9.12
CA TYR A 198 10.59 -0.56 8.07
C TYR A 198 11.41 -0.02 6.88
N VAL A 199 12.41 0.84 7.14
CA VAL A 199 13.30 1.38 6.09
C VAL A 199 13.96 0.24 5.30
N ASN A 200 14.49 -0.77 5.99
CA ASN A 200 15.10 -1.92 5.33
C ASN A 200 14.11 -2.73 4.49
N THR A 201 12.87 -2.88 4.96
CA THR A 201 11.80 -3.52 4.18
C THR A 201 11.49 -2.74 2.91
N VAL A 202 11.35 -1.41 3.00
CA VAL A 202 11.14 -0.55 1.82
C VAL A 202 12.31 -0.70 0.84
N ARG A 203 13.56 -0.65 1.29
CA ARG A 203 14.76 -0.83 0.44
C ARG A 203 14.75 -2.16 -0.29
N VAL A 204 14.46 -3.24 0.43
CA VAL A 204 14.37 -4.60 -0.16
C VAL A 204 13.30 -4.62 -1.25
N ASN A 205 12.14 -4.02 -1.03
CA ASN A 205 11.08 -3.98 -2.04
C ASN A 205 11.44 -3.15 -3.27
N LYS A 206 12.04 -1.96 -3.06
CA LYS A 206 12.52 -1.13 -4.17
C LYS A 206 13.62 -1.83 -4.99
N SER A 207 14.36 -2.75 -4.37
CA SER A 207 15.41 -3.54 -5.06
C SER A 207 14.85 -4.53 -6.10
N LEU A 208 13.60 -4.97 -5.97
CA LEU A 208 13.01 -5.98 -6.86
C LEU A 208 13.01 -5.53 -8.33
N LYS A 209 12.79 -4.24 -8.60
CA LYS A 209 12.81 -3.66 -9.96
C LYS A 209 14.20 -3.69 -10.63
N LEU A 210 15.25 -3.90 -9.84
CA LEU A 210 16.65 -3.90 -10.27
C LEU A 210 17.21 -5.31 -10.42
N LEU A 211 16.54 -6.31 -9.83
CA LEU A 211 16.95 -7.72 -9.93
C LEU A 211 16.94 -8.18 -11.39
N GLY A 212 17.98 -8.90 -11.78
CA GLY A 212 18.20 -9.34 -13.15
C GLY A 212 18.74 -8.25 -14.10
N LYS A 213 18.76 -6.98 -13.68
CA LYS A 213 19.26 -5.84 -14.48
C LYS A 213 20.61 -5.31 -14.02
N MET A 214 21.00 -5.59 -12.79
CA MET A 214 22.23 -5.12 -12.16
C MET A 214 22.82 -6.20 -11.29
N ASN A 215 24.13 -6.07 -10.98
CA ASN A 215 24.79 -6.89 -9.98
C ASN A 215 24.13 -6.70 -8.60
N VAL A 216 23.93 -7.79 -7.87
CA VAL A 216 23.24 -7.77 -6.56
C VAL A 216 23.98 -6.91 -5.53
N GLN A 217 25.31 -6.81 -5.60
CA GLN A 217 26.08 -5.92 -4.72
C GLN A 217 25.78 -4.45 -5.02
N ASP A 218 25.72 -4.07 -6.30
CA ASP A 218 25.41 -2.70 -6.72
C ASP A 218 23.98 -2.32 -6.37
N ILE A 219 23.05 -3.28 -6.48
CA ILE A 219 21.67 -3.10 -6.03
C ILE A 219 21.62 -2.73 -4.56
N ALA A 220 22.38 -3.44 -3.69
CA ALA A 220 22.41 -3.19 -2.26
C ALA A 220 22.74 -1.71 -1.93
N PHE A 221 23.80 -1.19 -2.53
CA PHE A 221 24.21 0.20 -2.33
C PHE A 221 23.21 1.20 -2.94
N LYS A 222 22.71 0.89 -4.15
CA LYS A 222 21.75 1.76 -4.85
C LYS A 222 20.45 1.96 -4.08
N VAL A 223 20.01 0.94 -3.34
CA VAL A 223 18.80 1.06 -2.50
C VAL A 223 19.08 1.51 -1.06
N GLY A 224 20.32 1.87 -0.74
CA GLY A 224 20.71 2.54 0.50
C GLY A 224 21.24 1.63 1.62
N PHE A 225 21.59 0.36 1.35
CA PHE A 225 22.29 -0.47 2.32
C PHE A 225 23.78 -0.11 2.39
N ASN A 226 24.36 -0.18 3.58
CA ASN A 226 25.79 0.08 3.76
C ASN A 226 26.68 -1.11 3.37
N SER A 227 26.10 -2.29 3.18
CA SER A 227 26.80 -3.48 2.70
C SER A 227 25.84 -4.46 2.02
N SER A 228 26.38 -5.25 1.08
CA SER A 228 25.63 -6.34 0.45
C SER A 228 25.18 -7.40 1.44
N GLN A 229 25.98 -7.66 2.49
CA GLN A 229 25.63 -8.61 3.55
C GLN A 229 24.34 -8.20 4.30
N GLN A 230 24.21 -6.93 4.67
CA GLN A 230 22.97 -6.41 5.27
C GLN A 230 21.78 -6.55 4.33
N TYR A 231 21.98 -6.24 3.04
CA TYR A 231 20.95 -6.42 2.03
C TYR A 231 20.47 -7.88 1.94
N PHE A 232 21.40 -8.83 1.84
CA PHE A 232 21.07 -10.25 1.78
C PHE A 232 20.28 -10.74 3.01
N LEU A 233 20.69 -10.35 4.21
CA LEU A 233 20.00 -10.71 5.45
C LEU A 233 18.57 -10.16 5.48
N ASN A 234 18.39 -8.87 5.14
CA ASN A 234 17.07 -8.26 5.11
C ASN A 234 16.19 -8.81 3.99
N PHE A 235 16.76 -9.08 2.81
CA PHE A 235 16.02 -9.70 1.71
C PHE A 235 15.50 -11.08 2.10
N LYS A 236 16.34 -11.91 2.75
CA LYS A 236 15.93 -13.23 3.26
C LYS A 236 14.85 -13.11 4.34
N LYS A 237 14.93 -12.09 5.21
CA LYS A 237 13.90 -11.82 6.23
C LYS A 237 12.54 -11.49 5.60
N VAL A 238 12.52 -10.74 4.49
CA VAL A 238 11.28 -10.29 3.81
C VAL A 238 10.69 -11.37 2.90
N PHE A 239 11.53 -12.03 2.08
CA PHE A 239 11.08 -12.95 1.03
C PHE A 239 11.37 -14.42 1.30
N ASN A 240 11.97 -14.75 2.43
CA ASN A 240 12.38 -16.10 2.83
C ASN A 240 13.30 -16.81 1.80
N THR A 241 13.96 -16.05 0.93
CA THR A 241 14.89 -16.52 -0.10
C THR A 241 16.00 -15.50 -0.33
N THR A 242 17.00 -15.85 -1.15
CA THR A 242 18.07 -14.92 -1.51
C THR A 242 17.70 -14.07 -2.74
N PRO A 243 18.30 -12.86 -2.92
CA PRO A 243 18.06 -12.04 -4.11
C PRO A 243 18.33 -12.79 -5.42
N ASN A 244 19.40 -13.58 -5.48
CA ASN A 244 19.78 -14.36 -6.65
C ASN A 244 18.75 -15.45 -6.98
N ASN A 245 18.25 -16.16 -5.98
CA ASN A 245 17.22 -17.18 -6.18
C ASN A 245 15.90 -16.54 -6.61
N TYR A 246 15.52 -15.43 -5.99
CA TYR A 246 14.33 -14.68 -6.38
C TYR A 246 14.40 -14.19 -7.83
N ALA A 247 15.54 -13.64 -8.27
CA ALA A 247 15.75 -13.22 -9.66
C ALA A 247 15.57 -14.38 -10.67
N LYS A 248 16.04 -15.60 -10.32
CA LYS A 248 15.84 -16.79 -11.16
C LYS A 248 14.35 -17.20 -11.29
N THR A 249 13.52 -16.91 -10.32
CA THR A 249 12.07 -17.18 -10.43
C THR A 249 11.38 -16.19 -11.37
N LEU A 250 11.83 -14.94 -11.39
CA LEU A 250 11.28 -13.91 -12.30
C LEU A 250 11.64 -14.17 -13.77
N SER A 251 12.81 -14.78 -14.05
CA SER A 251 13.24 -15.09 -15.43
C SER A 251 12.57 -16.32 -16.04
N LYS A 252 11.78 -17.06 -15.27
CA LYS A 252 11.04 -18.27 -15.71
C LYS A 252 9.55 -18.03 -15.98
N GLN A 253 9.08 -16.79 -15.74
CA GLN A 253 7.74 -16.29 -16.06
C GLN A 253 7.80 -15.42 -17.32
#